data_e634c803b2e6b972e825642874ddeb8e
#
_entry.id   e634c803b2e6b972e825642874ddeb8e
#
_cell.length_a   1.000
_cell.length_b   1.000
_cell.length_c   1.000
_cell.angle_alpha   90.00
_cell.angle_beta   90.00
_cell.angle_gamma   90.00
#
_symmetry.space_group_name_H-M   'P 1'
#
loop_
_entity.id
_entity.type
_entity.pdbx_description
1 polymer ?
#
loop_
_entity_poly.entity_id
_entity_poly.type
_entity_poly.pdbx_seq_one_letter_code
_entity_poly.pdbx_strand_id
1 'polypeptide(L)'
;MTATKAWMAGGVLLAGLVVLALSVGTQGFGWGDGGSLLLLRSPRVLAALAAGLALGIGGAAQQGVFRNPLADPGLTGVFGGALFGIAVLLGLFPEAAWHRAWFIPAAAFAGALGTSALLTLFGSGGSASRLLLTGLGLNAFTAAGTLVIASRSGESRELLTNGAYGDWLGMATLELTWLPVLLCLAAALLLLPLARSLDLLSFGEDAARGFGCDVGSSRRKAVLLTALAAAAATCLVGQVAFIGLLAPHLARALAGPRHAHVLPLSALLGAVLLLGADTIGRGLWPQAPLSAAAVTAVIGAPLFIWIARGRHE
;
A
#
# COMPACT_ATOMS: atom_id res chain seq x y z
N MET A 1 22.95 2.94 13.95
CA MET A 1 23.34 1.80 13.08
C MET A 1 23.75 2.37 11.73
N THR A 2 24.81 1.90 11.06
CA THR A 2 25.13 2.40 9.71
C THR A 2 24.06 1.91 8.72
N ALA A 3 23.73 2.71 7.68
CA ALA A 3 22.75 2.33 6.67
C ALA A 3 23.00 0.94 6.09
N THR A 4 24.28 0.59 5.87
CA THR A 4 24.69 -0.74 5.38
C THR A 4 24.25 -1.87 6.31
N LYS A 5 24.42 -1.72 7.62
CA LYS A 5 23.95 -2.73 8.60
C LYS A 5 22.44 -2.89 8.60
N ALA A 6 21.69 -1.78 8.42
CA ALA A 6 20.23 -1.82 8.32
C ALA A 6 19.78 -2.60 7.07
N TRP A 7 20.45 -2.40 5.94
CA TRP A 7 20.19 -3.13 4.70
C TRP A 7 20.46 -4.63 4.83
N MET A 8 21.60 -4.99 5.39
CA MET A 8 21.95 -6.40 5.58
C MET A 8 20.95 -7.10 6.51
N ALA A 9 20.64 -6.48 7.66
CA ALA A 9 19.67 -7.03 8.61
C ALA A 9 18.27 -7.17 7.99
N GLY A 10 17.79 -6.15 7.27
CA GLY A 10 16.49 -6.18 6.59
C GLY A 10 16.45 -7.24 5.48
N GLY A 11 17.51 -7.38 4.70
CA GLY A 11 17.61 -8.40 3.65
C GLY A 11 17.61 -9.84 4.19
N VAL A 12 18.39 -10.08 5.26
CA VAL A 12 18.41 -11.40 5.94
C VAL A 12 17.05 -11.72 6.54
N LEU A 13 16.41 -10.73 7.21
CA LEU A 13 15.08 -10.89 7.78
C LEU A 13 14.05 -11.21 6.69
N LEU A 14 14.08 -10.48 5.56
CA LEU A 14 13.18 -10.72 4.45
C LEU A 14 13.36 -12.12 3.86
N ALA A 15 14.61 -12.54 3.63
CA ALA A 15 14.90 -13.87 3.10
C ALA A 15 14.38 -14.98 4.03
N GLY A 16 14.65 -14.87 5.34
CA GLY A 16 14.12 -15.80 6.32
C GLY A 16 12.58 -15.83 6.37
N LEU A 17 11.96 -14.65 6.27
CA LEU A 17 10.52 -14.52 6.27
C LEU A 17 9.88 -15.09 4.99
N VAL A 18 10.51 -14.95 3.83
CA VAL A 18 10.06 -15.59 2.59
C VAL A 18 10.05 -17.10 2.72
N VAL A 19 11.14 -17.69 3.24
CA VAL A 19 11.22 -19.14 3.49
C VAL A 19 10.10 -19.57 4.47
N LEU A 20 9.91 -18.82 5.55
CA LEU A 20 8.86 -19.11 6.53
C LEU A 20 7.46 -19.00 5.89
N ALA A 21 7.19 -17.95 5.12
CA ALA A 21 5.90 -17.71 4.45
C ALA A 21 5.57 -18.80 3.42
N LEU A 22 6.57 -19.33 2.73
CA LEU A 22 6.41 -20.47 1.83
C LEU A 22 6.20 -21.80 2.57
N SER A 23 6.69 -21.90 3.80
CA SER A 23 6.59 -23.12 4.61
C SER A 23 5.30 -23.18 5.45
N VAL A 24 4.72 -22.01 5.82
CA VAL A 24 3.51 -21.91 6.67
C VAL A 24 2.28 -21.62 5.81
N GLY A 25 1.19 -22.31 6.07
CA GLY A 25 -0.10 -22.06 5.42
C GLY A 25 -1.28 -22.70 6.16
N THR A 26 -2.50 -22.45 5.70
CA THR A 26 -3.73 -23.01 6.27
C THR A 26 -3.78 -24.53 6.21
N GLN A 27 -2.99 -25.14 5.34
CA GLN A 27 -2.85 -26.61 5.23
C GLN A 27 -1.70 -27.16 6.12
N GLY A 28 -1.17 -26.36 7.03
CA GLY A 28 -0.10 -26.74 7.93
C GLY A 28 1.29 -26.30 7.48
N PHE A 29 2.31 -26.85 8.17
CA PHE A 29 3.72 -26.58 7.93
C PHE A 29 4.29 -27.58 6.92
N GLY A 30 5.10 -27.11 5.99
CA GLY A 30 5.79 -27.94 4.99
C GLY A 30 5.49 -27.50 3.56
N TRP A 31 6.11 -28.19 2.59
CA TRP A 31 6.03 -27.80 1.17
C TRP A 31 5.11 -28.72 0.33
N GLY A 32 4.52 -29.76 0.96
CA GLY A 32 3.71 -30.77 0.29
C GLY A 32 4.53 -31.73 -0.57
N ASP A 33 3.86 -32.73 -1.12
CA ASP A 33 4.49 -33.72 -1.99
C ASP A 33 5.01 -33.06 -3.27
N GLY A 34 6.31 -33.24 -3.57
CA GLY A 34 6.96 -32.67 -4.74
C GLY A 34 6.97 -31.12 -4.79
N GLY A 35 6.70 -30.44 -3.67
CA GLY A 35 6.65 -28.97 -3.63
C GLY A 35 5.35 -28.35 -4.15
N SER A 36 4.28 -29.11 -4.24
CA SER A 36 2.96 -28.65 -4.73
C SER A 36 2.44 -27.41 -3.99
N LEU A 37 2.66 -27.34 -2.67
CA LEU A 37 2.25 -26.20 -1.85
C LEU A 37 3.08 -24.93 -2.14
N LEU A 38 4.30 -25.05 -2.66
CA LEU A 38 5.11 -23.89 -3.07
C LEU A 38 4.47 -23.16 -4.24
N LEU A 39 3.94 -23.89 -5.24
CA LEU A 39 3.26 -23.29 -6.38
C LEU A 39 1.99 -22.57 -5.98
N LEU A 40 1.26 -23.11 -5.00
CA LEU A 40 0.05 -22.47 -4.49
C LEU A 40 0.33 -21.24 -3.62
N ARG A 41 1.45 -21.23 -2.88
CA ARG A 41 1.80 -20.15 -1.95
C ARG A 41 2.61 -19.02 -2.62
N SER A 42 3.31 -19.31 -3.71
CA SER A 42 4.19 -18.32 -4.37
C SER A 42 3.45 -17.07 -4.86
N PRO A 43 2.24 -17.12 -5.49
CA PRO A 43 1.55 -15.91 -5.90
C PRO A 43 1.18 -15.02 -4.70
N ARG A 44 0.77 -15.63 -3.58
CA ARG A 44 0.45 -14.94 -2.33
C ARG A 44 1.66 -14.21 -1.75
N VAL A 45 2.82 -14.89 -1.69
CA VAL A 45 4.06 -14.31 -1.20
C VAL A 45 4.54 -13.17 -2.11
N LEU A 46 4.50 -13.36 -3.44
CA LEU A 46 4.84 -12.32 -4.42
C LEU A 46 3.92 -11.10 -4.29
N ALA A 47 2.62 -11.30 -4.13
CA ALA A 47 1.65 -10.24 -3.92
C ALA A 47 1.94 -9.44 -2.64
N ALA A 48 2.18 -10.12 -1.52
CA ALA A 48 2.51 -9.49 -0.25
C ALA A 48 3.83 -8.70 -0.32
N LEU A 49 4.86 -9.26 -0.95
CA LEU A 49 6.15 -8.59 -1.14
C LEU A 49 6.00 -7.32 -1.98
N ALA A 50 5.36 -7.42 -3.15
CA ALA A 50 5.22 -6.30 -4.07
C ALA A 50 4.33 -5.18 -3.49
N ALA A 51 3.21 -5.55 -2.88
CA ALA A 51 2.31 -4.58 -2.25
C ALA A 51 2.97 -3.89 -1.05
N GLY A 52 3.65 -4.65 -0.18
CA GLY A 52 4.37 -4.10 0.96
C GLY A 52 5.48 -3.14 0.54
N LEU A 53 6.26 -3.52 -0.46
CA LEU A 53 7.30 -2.68 -1.08
C LEU A 53 6.70 -1.37 -1.61
N ALA A 54 5.63 -1.46 -2.41
CA ALA A 54 4.97 -0.31 -3.03
C ALA A 54 4.37 0.64 -2.00
N LEU A 55 3.68 0.11 -0.99
CA LEU A 55 3.11 0.90 0.11
C LEU A 55 4.20 1.57 0.95
N GLY A 56 5.29 0.86 1.25
CA GLY A 56 6.41 1.38 2.03
C GLY A 56 7.11 2.56 1.35
N ILE A 57 7.51 2.41 0.09
CA ILE A 57 8.17 3.49 -0.67
C ILE A 57 7.20 4.63 -0.98
N GLY A 58 5.95 4.31 -1.34
CA GLY A 58 4.90 5.29 -1.59
C GLY A 58 4.61 6.15 -0.35
N GLY A 59 4.54 5.52 0.83
CA GLY A 59 4.41 6.22 2.10
C GLY A 59 5.57 7.17 2.37
N ALA A 60 6.81 6.71 2.14
CA ALA A 60 8.01 7.55 2.30
C ALA A 60 8.00 8.77 1.38
N ALA A 61 7.65 8.58 0.11
CA ALA A 61 7.54 9.66 -0.87
C ALA A 61 6.44 10.66 -0.48
N GLN A 62 5.30 10.16 -0.05
CA GLN A 62 4.17 11.00 0.35
C GLN A 62 4.47 11.82 1.60
N GLN A 63 5.11 11.22 2.62
CA GLN A 63 5.57 11.94 3.80
C GLN A 63 6.56 13.06 3.46
N GLY A 64 7.44 12.84 2.46
CA GLY A 64 8.35 13.87 1.94
C GLY A 64 7.61 15.01 1.25
N VAL A 65 6.66 14.71 0.38
CA VAL A 65 5.85 15.71 -0.35
C VAL A 65 5.01 16.56 0.58
N PHE A 66 4.33 15.93 1.54
CA PHE A 66 3.46 16.64 2.49
C PHE A 66 4.20 17.25 3.67
N ARG A 67 5.50 16.96 3.82
CA ARG A 67 6.30 17.32 5.00
C ARG A 67 5.59 16.94 6.30
N ASN A 68 4.86 15.83 6.24
CA ASN A 68 4.08 15.31 7.34
C ASN A 68 4.40 13.82 7.49
N PRO A 69 5.05 13.43 8.58
CA PRO A 69 5.40 12.03 8.82
C PRO A 69 4.19 11.11 9.05
N LEU A 70 3.00 11.70 9.21
CA LEU A 70 1.73 10.97 9.33
C LEU A 70 1.00 10.81 7.99
N ALA A 71 1.56 11.32 6.89
CA ALA A 71 0.97 11.13 5.57
C ALA A 71 1.06 9.66 5.16
N ASP A 72 -0.07 9.14 4.68
CA ASP A 72 -0.23 7.75 4.23
C ASP A 72 -1.00 7.72 2.92
N PRO A 73 -0.69 6.82 1.97
CA PRO A 73 -1.43 6.68 0.72
C PRO A 73 -2.95 6.52 0.90
N GLY A 74 -3.38 5.89 2.00
CA GLY A 74 -4.80 5.74 2.33
C GLY A 74 -5.52 7.07 2.58
N LEU A 75 -4.82 8.09 3.10
CA LEU A 75 -5.41 9.41 3.34
C LEU A 75 -5.69 10.20 2.05
N THR A 76 -5.15 9.78 0.92
CA THR A 76 -5.33 10.46 -0.38
C THR A 76 -6.53 9.96 -1.18
N GLY A 77 -7.34 9.08 -0.61
CA GLY A 77 -8.55 8.59 -1.27
C GLY A 77 -8.35 7.35 -2.16
N VAL A 78 -7.11 6.85 -2.28
CA VAL A 78 -6.78 5.74 -3.18
C VAL A 78 -7.56 4.47 -2.81
N PHE A 79 -7.59 4.11 -1.54
CA PHE A 79 -8.30 2.91 -1.07
C PHE A 79 -9.82 3.04 -1.22
N GLY A 80 -10.38 4.21 -0.84
CA GLY A 80 -11.81 4.49 -1.03
C GLY A 80 -12.19 4.44 -2.50
N GLY A 81 -11.33 4.99 -3.37
CA GLY A 81 -11.49 4.95 -4.82
C GLY A 81 -11.48 3.54 -5.38
N ALA A 82 -10.59 2.68 -4.91
CA ALA A 82 -10.54 1.28 -5.32
C ALA A 82 -11.86 0.56 -5.00
N LEU A 83 -12.34 0.67 -3.77
CA LEU A 83 -13.62 0.07 -3.36
C LEU A 83 -14.80 0.66 -4.12
N PHE A 84 -14.80 1.97 -4.36
CA PHE A 84 -15.84 2.63 -5.14
C PHE A 84 -15.86 2.15 -6.59
N GLY A 85 -14.68 1.98 -7.21
CA GLY A 85 -14.56 1.40 -8.54
C GLY A 85 -15.15 -0.02 -8.64
N ILE A 86 -14.86 -0.88 -7.65
CA ILE A 86 -15.47 -2.21 -7.55
C ILE A 86 -17.00 -2.09 -7.38
N ALA A 87 -17.46 -1.20 -6.50
CA ALA A 87 -18.89 -0.99 -6.27
C ALA A 87 -19.62 -0.55 -7.54
N VAL A 88 -19.03 0.37 -8.31
CA VAL A 88 -19.58 0.81 -9.61
C VAL A 88 -19.63 -0.33 -10.60
N LEU A 89 -18.58 -1.14 -10.72
CA LEU A 89 -18.57 -2.32 -11.58
C LEU A 89 -19.71 -3.27 -11.24
N LEU A 90 -19.85 -3.64 -9.94
CA LEU A 90 -20.87 -4.57 -9.47
C LEU A 90 -22.29 -4.00 -9.59
N GLY A 91 -22.46 -2.69 -9.42
CA GLY A 91 -23.75 -2.02 -9.53
C GLY A 91 -24.23 -1.87 -10.97
N LEU A 92 -23.32 -1.69 -11.94
CA LEU A 92 -23.65 -1.51 -13.35
C LEU A 92 -23.65 -2.83 -14.15
N PHE A 93 -22.79 -3.77 -13.78
CA PHE A 93 -22.56 -5.01 -14.52
C PHE A 93 -22.44 -6.21 -13.56
N PRO A 94 -23.51 -6.57 -12.83
CA PRO A 94 -23.43 -7.61 -11.81
C PRO A 94 -23.01 -8.98 -12.39
N GLU A 95 -23.48 -9.35 -13.59
CA GLU A 95 -23.15 -10.63 -14.22
C GLU A 95 -21.73 -10.67 -14.82
N ALA A 96 -21.21 -9.54 -15.27
CA ALA A 96 -19.89 -9.49 -15.93
C ALA A 96 -18.73 -9.68 -14.93
N ALA A 97 -18.93 -9.33 -13.67
CA ALA A 97 -17.92 -9.43 -12.63
C ALA A 97 -17.51 -10.87 -12.31
N TRP A 98 -18.42 -11.83 -12.49
CA TRP A 98 -18.20 -13.24 -12.17
C TRP A 98 -17.48 -14.04 -13.26
N HIS A 99 -17.55 -13.57 -14.50
CA HIS A 99 -17.05 -14.33 -15.65
C HIS A 99 -15.60 -14.01 -16.02
N ARG A 100 -15.01 -12.95 -15.49
CA ARG A 100 -13.62 -12.55 -15.81
C ARG A 100 -12.87 -12.09 -14.58
N ALA A 101 -11.91 -12.89 -14.15
CA ALA A 101 -11.07 -12.65 -12.98
C ALA A 101 -10.40 -11.26 -12.93
N TRP A 102 -10.16 -10.62 -14.10
CA TRP A 102 -9.52 -9.31 -14.22
C TRP A 102 -10.45 -8.11 -13.97
N PHE A 103 -11.77 -8.26 -14.01
CA PHE A 103 -12.68 -7.12 -13.94
C PHE A 103 -12.64 -6.43 -12.55
N ILE A 104 -12.60 -7.20 -11.48
CA ILE A 104 -12.54 -6.64 -10.12
C ILE A 104 -11.21 -5.90 -9.89
N PRO A 105 -10.02 -6.48 -10.14
CA PRO A 105 -8.76 -5.76 -10.05
C PRO A 105 -8.70 -4.52 -10.96
N ALA A 106 -9.20 -4.61 -12.20
CA ALA A 106 -9.21 -3.48 -13.12
C ALA A 106 -10.12 -2.34 -12.63
N ALA A 107 -11.30 -2.65 -12.08
CA ALA A 107 -12.20 -1.66 -11.52
C ALA A 107 -11.61 -1.01 -10.26
N ALA A 108 -10.98 -1.79 -9.37
CA ALA A 108 -10.25 -1.28 -8.22
C ALA A 108 -9.14 -0.32 -8.63
N PHE A 109 -8.35 -0.72 -9.63
CA PHE A 109 -7.25 0.08 -10.16
C PHE A 109 -7.75 1.38 -10.80
N ALA A 110 -8.78 1.30 -11.65
CA ALA A 110 -9.39 2.46 -12.30
C ALA A 110 -9.99 3.44 -11.27
N GLY A 111 -10.69 2.94 -10.26
CA GLY A 111 -11.25 3.75 -9.18
C GLY A 111 -10.16 4.43 -8.34
N ALA A 112 -9.09 3.71 -7.99
CA ALA A 112 -7.94 4.25 -7.27
C ALA A 112 -7.20 5.33 -8.07
N LEU A 113 -6.96 5.11 -9.36
CA LEU A 113 -6.35 6.11 -10.24
C LEU A 113 -7.30 7.30 -10.47
N GLY A 114 -8.60 7.06 -10.63
CA GLY A 114 -9.59 8.12 -10.81
C GLY A 114 -9.62 9.09 -9.62
N THR A 115 -9.67 8.58 -8.39
CA THR A 115 -9.59 9.42 -7.19
C THR A 115 -8.27 10.15 -7.06
N SER A 116 -7.16 9.51 -7.45
CA SER A 116 -5.85 10.15 -7.45
C SER A 116 -5.72 11.25 -8.51
N ALA A 117 -6.33 11.06 -9.67
CA ALA A 117 -6.43 12.10 -10.70
C ALA A 117 -7.27 13.28 -10.21
N LEU A 118 -8.42 13.02 -9.57
CA LEU A 118 -9.25 14.07 -8.95
C LEU A 118 -8.48 14.80 -7.85
N LEU A 119 -7.73 14.07 -7.01
CA LEU A 119 -6.87 14.69 -6.00
C LEU A 119 -5.85 15.65 -6.62
N THR A 120 -5.21 15.25 -7.71
CA THR A 120 -4.24 16.12 -8.40
C THR A 120 -4.91 17.31 -9.08
N LEU A 121 -6.08 17.14 -9.65
CA LEU A 121 -6.84 18.22 -10.31
C LEU A 121 -7.33 19.27 -9.31
N PHE A 122 -7.96 18.84 -8.21
CA PHE A 122 -8.52 19.76 -7.22
C PHE A 122 -7.51 20.24 -6.18
N GLY A 123 -6.46 19.48 -5.94
CA GLY A 123 -5.39 19.81 -5.01
C GLY A 123 -4.21 20.57 -5.62
N SER A 124 -4.10 20.63 -6.97
CA SER A 124 -3.00 21.31 -7.66
C SER A 124 -3.04 22.82 -7.44
N GLY A 125 -1.89 23.43 -7.15
CA GLY A 125 -1.77 24.86 -6.86
C GLY A 125 -2.03 25.26 -5.40
N GLY A 126 -2.35 24.29 -4.51
CA GLY A 126 -2.58 24.52 -3.09
C GLY A 126 -1.43 24.04 -2.19
N SER A 127 -1.53 24.39 -0.91
CA SER A 127 -0.64 23.88 0.14
C SER A 127 -0.81 22.37 0.36
N ALA A 128 0.13 21.73 1.06
CA ALA A 128 0.02 20.33 1.48
C ALA A 128 -1.28 20.02 2.25
N SER A 129 -1.74 21.01 3.06
CA SER A 129 -3.00 20.90 3.80
C SER A 129 -4.22 20.82 2.86
N ARG A 130 -4.25 21.56 1.76
CA ARG A 130 -5.34 21.49 0.77
C ARG A 130 -5.42 20.10 0.13
N LEU A 131 -4.28 19.52 -0.25
CA LEU A 131 -4.23 18.17 -0.78
C LEU A 131 -4.77 17.13 0.20
N LEU A 132 -4.40 17.21 1.49
CA LEU A 132 -4.90 16.32 2.53
C LEU A 132 -6.41 16.46 2.73
N LEU A 133 -6.93 17.71 2.80
CA LEU A 133 -8.37 17.96 2.94
C LEU A 133 -9.15 17.45 1.71
N THR A 134 -8.62 17.67 0.51
CA THR A 134 -9.22 17.13 -0.73
C THR A 134 -9.25 15.61 -0.70
N GLY A 135 -8.16 14.96 -0.27
CA GLY A 135 -8.08 13.49 -0.13
C GLY A 135 -9.10 12.96 0.88
N LEU A 136 -9.25 13.63 2.01
CA LEU A 136 -10.25 13.27 3.02
C LEU A 136 -11.69 13.40 2.48
N GLY A 137 -11.98 14.49 1.75
CA GLY A 137 -13.26 14.68 1.08
C GLY A 137 -13.54 13.60 0.04
N LEU A 138 -12.56 13.25 -0.79
CA LEU A 138 -12.67 12.17 -1.76
C LEU A 138 -12.89 10.80 -1.09
N ASN A 139 -12.22 10.52 0.03
CA ASN A 139 -12.46 9.31 0.82
C ASN A 139 -13.92 9.25 1.33
N ALA A 140 -14.43 10.35 1.89
CA ALA A 140 -15.81 10.42 2.38
C ALA A 140 -16.81 10.24 1.23
N PHE A 141 -16.58 10.88 0.08
CA PHE A 141 -17.43 10.76 -1.10
C PHE A 141 -17.45 9.33 -1.64
N THR A 142 -16.29 8.70 -1.83
CA THR A 142 -16.18 7.34 -2.35
C THR A 142 -16.76 6.32 -1.38
N ALA A 143 -16.56 6.49 -0.07
CA ALA A 143 -17.17 5.65 0.95
C ALA A 143 -18.69 5.73 0.93
N ALA A 144 -19.26 6.95 0.87
CA ALA A 144 -20.69 7.15 0.77
C ALA A 144 -21.26 6.53 -0.51
N GLY A 145 -20.61 6.75 -1.66
CA GLY A 145 -21.01 6.15 -2.94
C GLY A 145 -20.99 4.63 -2.91
N THR A 146 -19.94 4.04 -2.31
CA THR A 146 -19.85 2.59 -2.10
C THR A 146 -21.01 2.06 -1.27
N LEU A 147 -21.36 2.72 -0.16
CA LEU A 147 -22.49 2.33 0.69
C LEU A 147 -23.82 2.40 -0.04
N VAL A 148 -24.06 3.47 -0.83
CA VAL A 148 -25.28 3.64 -1.62
C VAL A 148 -25.45 2.49 -2.61
N ILE A 149 -24.38 2.11 -3.31
CA ILE A 149 -24.43 1.00 -4.27
C ILE A 149 -24.62 -0.34 -3.53
N ALA A 150 -23.86 -0.57 -2.47
CA ALA A 150 -23.93 -1.80 -1.67
C ALA A 150 -25.31 -2.01 -1.03
N SER A 151 -26.04 -0.94 -0.73
CA SER A 151 -27.39 -1.04 -0.17
C SER A 151 -28.44 -1.59 -1.13
N ARG A 152 -28.16 -1.60 -2.44
CA ARG A 152 -29.10 -2.00 -3.49
C ARG A 152 -29.09 -3.50 -3.81
N SER A 153 -28.01 -4.21 -3.48
CA SER A 153 -27.93 -5.66 -3.68
C SER A 153 -27.18 -6.33 -2.52
N GLY A 154 -27.75 -7.43 -1.98
CA GLY A 154 -27.12 -8.20 -0.89
C GLY A 154 -25.78 -8.82 -1.30
N GLU A 155 -25.69 -9.28 -2.52
CA GLU A 155 -24.50 -9.90 -3.11
C GLU A 155 -23.35 -8.90 -3.30
N SER A 156 -23.64 -7.69 -3.81
CA SER A 156 -22.67 -6.60 -3.89
C SER A 156 -22.17 -6.19 -2.50
N ARG A 157 -23.04 -6.23 -1.49
CA ARG A 157 -22.67 -5.92 -0.11
C ARG A 157 -21.67 -6.92 0.45
N GLU A 158 -21.90 -8.21 0.23
CA GLU A 158 -20.98 -9.26 0.70
C GLU A 158 -19.61 -9.15 0.02
N LEU A 159 -19.58 -8.97 -1.30
CA LEU A 159 -18.34 -8.79 -2.05
C LEU A 159 -17.57 -7.53 -1.63
N LEU A 160 -18.25 -6.41 -1.39
CA LEU A 160 -17.63 -5.18 -0.94
C LEU A 160 -17.11 -5.29 0.49
N THR A 161 -17.84 -6.00 1.36
CA THR A 161 -17.38 -6.26 2.73
C THR A 161 -16.16 -7.17 2.72
N ASN A 162 -16.20 -8.25 1.96
CA ASN A 162 -15.05 -9.14 1.76
C ASN A 162 -13.90 -8.41 1.07
N GLY A 163 -14.19 -7.50 0.14
CA GLY A 163 -13.21 -6.66 -0.54
C GLY A 163 -12.52 -5.66 0.38
N ALA A 164 -13.24 -5.09 1.35
CA ALA A 164 -12.69 -4.13 2.30
C ALA A 164 -11.85 -4.81 3.40
N TYR A 165 -12.31 -5.97 3.89
CA TYR A 165 -11.75 -6.63 5.08
C TYR A 165 -11.32 -8.08 4.85
N GLY A 166 -11.57 -8.62 3.65
CA GLY A 166 -11.31 -10.02 3.33
C GLY A 166 -9.84 -10.34 3.07
N ASP A 167 -9.58 -11.61 2.89
CA ASP A 167 -8.26 -12.13 2.55
C ASP A 167 -8.03 -12.15 1.03
N TRP A 168 -7.76 -10.97 0.46
CA TRP A 168 -7.43 -10.83 -0.98
C TRP A 168 -6.19 -11.64 -1.35
N LEU A 169 -5.23 -11.74 -0.45
CA LEU A 169 -4.03 -12.55 -0.66
C LEU A 169 -4.36 -14.03 -0.81
N GLY A 170 -5.44 -14.51 -0.19
CA GLY A 170 -5.93 -15.88 -0.35
C GLY A 170 -6.44 -16.21 -1.75
N MET A 171 -6.84 -15.18 -2.50
CA MET A 171 -7.32 -15.30 -3.89
C MET A 171 -6.20 -15.10 -4.93
N ALA A 172 -4.96 -14.86 -4.50
CA ALA A 172 -3.86 -14.58 -5.39
C ALA A 172 -3.51 -15.80 -6.25
N THR A 173 -3.60 -15.62 -7.57
CA THR A 173 -3.12 -16.57 -8.59
C THR A 173 -2.00 -15.91 -9.40
N LEU A 174 -1.13 -16.68 -10.04
CA LEU A 174 -0.08 -16.10 -10.89
C LEU A 174 -0.67 -15.23 -12.00
N GLU A 175 -1.78 -15.64 -12.57
CA GLU A 175 -2.48 -14.91 -13.62
C GLU A 175 -2.94 -13.51 -13.17
N LEU A 176 -3.50 -13.39 -11.95
CA LEU A 176 -4.02 -12.13 -11.42
C LEU A 176 -2.92 -11.25 -10.79
N THR A 177 -1.80 -11.84 -10.43
CA THR A 177 -0.76 -11.20 -9.61
C THR A 177 0.31 -10.51 -10.45
N TRP A 178 0.68 -11.05 -11.62
CA TRP A 178 1.85 -10.59 -12.37
C TRP A 178 1.78 -9.12 -12.78
N LEU A 179 0.64 -8.64 -13.30
CA LEU A 179 0.51 -7.26 -13.77
C LEU A 179 0.54 -6.25 -12.62
N PRO A 180 -0.26 -6.39 -11.53
CA PRO A 180 -0.14 -5.51 -10.37
C PRO A 180 1.27 -5.53 -9.74
N VAL A 181 1.94 -6.68 -9.70
CA VAL A 181 3.34 -6.78 -9.22
C VAL A 181 4.27 -5.93 -10.08
N LEU A 182 4.18 -6.03 -11.41
CA LEU A 182 4.98 -5.19 -12.30
C LEU A 182 4.71 -3.70 -12.10
N LEU A 183 3.44 -3.31 -11.90
CA LEU A 183 3.08 -1.92 -11.62
C LEU A 183 3.62 -1.44 -10.27
N CYS A 184 3.60 -2.27 -9.23
CA CYS A 184 4.22 -1.98 -7.94
C CYS A 184 5.72 -1.74 -8.09
N LEU A 185 6.42 -2.63 -8.80
CA LEU A 185 7.86 -2.51 -9.05
C LEU A 185 8.19 -1.28 -9.90
N ALA A 186 7.44 -1.03 -10.96
CA ALA A 186 7.62 0.13 -11.82
C ALA A 186 7.42 1.44 -11.03
N ALA A 187 6.35 1.56 -10.25
CA ALA A 187 6.10 2.72 -9.40
C ALA A 187 7.23 2.94 -8.39
N ALA A 188 7.71 1.87 -7.76
CA ALA A 188 8.81 1.93 -6.81
C ALA A 188 10.12 2.41 -7.48
N LEU A 189 10.48 1.85 -8.62
CA LEU A 189 11.67 2.25 -9.38
C LEU A 189 11.60 3.71 -9.82
N LEU A 190 10.41 4.17 -10.27
CA LEU A 190 10.20 5.56 -10.71
C LEU A 190 10.17 6.55 -9.54
N LEU A 191 9.90 6.12 -8.31
CA LEU A 191 9.98 6.95 -7.11
C LEU A 191 11.41 7.19 -6.64
N LEU A 192 12.36 6.27 -6.87
CA LEU A 192 13.74 6.40 -6.40
C LEU A 192 14.45 7.68 -6.87
N PRO A 193 14.36 8.11 -8.15
CA PRO A 193 15.01 9.33 -8.62
C PRO A 193 14.51 10.61 -7.94
N LEU A 194 13.34 10.59 -7.32
CA LEU A 194 12.76 11.74 -6.63
C LEU A 194 13.41 12.01 -5.27
N ALA A 195 14.29 11.14 -4.78
CA ALA A 195 14.93 11.26 -3.46
C ALA A 195 15.53 12.66 -3.21
N ARG A 196 16.30 13.20 -4.18
CA ARG A 196 16.91 14.53 -4.07
C ARG A 196 15.85 15.63 -4.00
N SER A 197 14.82 15.58 -4.82
CA SER A 197 13.75 16.57 -4.80
C SER A 197 12.97 16.53 -3.48
N LEU A 198 12.73 15.35 -2.93
CA LEU A 198 12.08 15.18 -1.63
C LEU A 198 12.93 15.70 -0.47
N ASP A 199 14.27 15.52 -0.54
CA ASP A 199 15.19 16.11 0.44
C ASP A 199 15.14 17.64 0.38
N LEU A 200 15.15 18.23 -0.82
CA LEU A 200 15.03 19.68 -0.98
C LEU A 200 13.69 20.23 -0.49
N LEU A 201 12.59 19.51 -0.77
CA LEU A 201 11.26 19.88 -0.28
C LEU A 201 11.16 19.90 1.25
N SER A 202 11.96 19.11 1.95
CA SER A 202 11.98 19.09 3.42
C SER A 202 12.40 20.43 4.04
N PHE A 203 13.22 21.24 3.32
CA PHE A 203 13.63 22.58 3.74
C PHE A 203 12.60 23.68 3.43
N GLY A 204 11.51 23.34 2.77
CA GLY A 204 10.47 24.27 2.34
C GLY A 204 10.49 24.55 0.84
N GLU A 205 9.34 25.00 0.32
CA GLU A 205 9.16 25.19 -1.12
C GLU A 205 10.05 26.28 -1.70
N ASP A 206 10.21 27.41 -0.97
CA ASP A 206 11.02 28.53 -1.44
C ASP A 206 12.51 28.19 -1.42
N ALA A 207 12.97 27.49 -0.39
CA ALA A 207 14.33 26.99 -0.35
C ALA A 207 14.58 25.98 -1.48
N ALA A 208 13.66 25.05 -1.70
CA ALA A 208 13.76 24.06 -2.77
C ALA A 208 13.86 24.73 -4.17
N ARG A 209 13.04 25.77 -4.43
CA ARG A 209 13.10 26.56 -5.66
C ARG A 209 14.45 27.28 -5.79
N GLY A 210 14.96 27.85 -4.69
CA GLY A 210 16.28 28.49 -4.67
C GLY A 210 17.42 27.54 -5.04
N PHE A 211 17.30 26.25 -4.73
CA PHE A 211 18.24 25.19 -5.14
C PHE A 211 17.93 24.58 -6.52
N GLY A 212 17.05 25.21 -7.31
CA GLY A 212 16.73 24.77 -8.68
C GLY A 212 15.78 23.57 -8.76
N CYS A 213 15.04 23.26 -7.68
CA CYS A 213 14.04 22.20 -7.71
C CYS A 213 12.73 22.71 -8.34
N ASP A 214 12.25 22.01 -9.38
CA ASP A 214 10.87 22.21 -9.85
C ASP A 214 9.91 21.55 -8.87
N VAL A 215 9.44 22.33 -7.89
CA VAL A 215 8.55 21.88 -6.82
C VAL A 215 7.23 21.35 -7.38
N GLY A 216 6.67 22.01 -8.40
CA GLY A 216 5.39 21.63 -9.01
C GLY A 216 5.47 20.27 -9.69
N SER A 217 6.47 20.06 -10.52
CA SER A 217 6.72 18.81 -11.24
C SER A 217 7.05 17.67 -10.26
N SER A 218 7.95 17.92 -9.30
CA SER A 218 8.38 16.92 -8.31
C SER A 218 7.20 16.43 -7.45
N ARG A 219 6.37 17.36 -6.97
CA ARG A 219 5.16 17.04 -6.19
C ARG A 219 4.18 16.21 -7.02
N ARG A 220 3.88 16.65 -8.26
CA ARG A 220 2.94 15.96 -9.14
C ARG A 220 3.40 14.53 -9.45
N LYS A 221 4.68 14.37 -9.81
CA LYS A 221 5.28 13.05 -10.06
C LYS A 221 5.19 12.14 -8.83
N ALA A 222 5.57 12.64 -7.65
CA ALA A 222 5.53 11.87 -6.43
C ALA A 222 4.10 11.43 -6.07
N VAL A 223 3.11 12.34 -6.15
CA VAL A 223 1.70 12.02 -5.87
C VAL A 223 1.15 11.00 -6.86
N LEU A 224 1.40 11.16 -8.17
CA LEU A 224 0.93 10.22 -9.19
C LEU A 224 1.57 8.83 -9.04
N LEU A 225 2.88 8.77 -8.81
CA LEU A 225 3.59 7.49 -8.65
C LEU A 225 3.21 6.80 -7.33
N THR A 226 2.98 7.55 -6.26
CA THR A 226 2.46 6.98 -5.00
C THR A 226 1.04 6.46 -5.19
N ALA A 227 0.21 7.18 -5.94
CA ALA A 227 -1.13 6.72 -6.28
C ALA A 227 -1.12 5.44 -7.12
N LEU A 228 -0.22 5.36 -8.11
CA LEU A 228 0.00 4.15 -8.91
C LEU A 228 0.44 2.98 -8.01
N ALA A 229 1.41 3.21 -7.13
CA ALA A 229 1.90 2.21 -6.19
C ALA A 229 0.79 1.69 -5.26
N ALA A 230 -0.01 2.61 -4.69
CA ALA A 230 -1.10 2.26 -3.80
C ALA A 230 -2.26 1.57 -4.53
N ALA A 231 -2.60 2.01 -5.74
CA ALA A 231 -3.63 1.37 -6.56
C ALA A 231 -3.25 -0.07 -6.93
N ALA A 232 -2.01 -0.27 -7.38
CA ALA A 232 -1.49 -1.60 -7.71
C ALA A 232 -1.41 -2.51 -6.48
N ALA A 233 -0.96 -1.96 -5.32
CA ALA A 233 -0.94 -2.70 -4.06
C ALA A 233 -2.36 -3.09 -3.61
N THR A 234 -3.34 -2.18 -3.74
CA THR A 234 -4.74 -2.46 -3.38
C THR A 234 -5.32 -3.61 -4.20
N CYS A 235 -4.97 -3.71 -5.49
CA CYS A 235 -5.38 -4.85 -6.33
C CYS A 235 -4.83 -6.20 -5.84
N LEU A 236 -3.67 -6.20 -5.15
CA LEU A 236 -3.03 -7.41 -4.64
C LEU A 236 -3.53 -7.82 -3.25
N VAL A 237 -3.73 -6.85 -2.36
CA VAL A 237 -3.89 -7.11 -0.93
C VAL A 237 -5.14 -6.45 -0.32
N GLY A 238 -5.92 -5.73 -1.13
CA GLY A 238 -7.06 -4.94 -0.63
C GLY A 238 -6.59 -3.71 0.17
N GLN A 239 -7.40 -3.32 1.13
CA GLN A 239 -7.13 -2.18 2.01
C GLN A 239 -6.18 -2.58 3.14
N VAL A 240 -4.93 -2.16 3.08
CA VAL A 240 -3.94 -2.38 4.14
C VAL A 240 -3.48 -1.04 4.71
N ALA A 241 -3.72 -0.82 5.99
CA ALA A 241 -3.33 0.39 6.71
C ALA A 241 -1.94 0.25 7.36
N PHE A 242 -1.36 1.39 7.73
CA PHE A 242 -0.15 1.55 8.54
C PHE A 242 1.18 1.15 7.89
N ILE A 243 1.23 0.35 6.82
CA ILE A 243 2.50 -0.02 6.17
C ILE A 243 3.20 1.23 5.65
N GLY A 244 2.47 2.12 4.97
CA GLY A 244 3.01 3.39 4.46
C GLY A 244 3.42 4.39 5.55
N LEU A 245 2.94 4.20 6.78
CA LEU A 245 3.34 4.99 7.94
C LEU A 245 4.56 4.40 8.66
N LEU A 246 4.50 3.12 8.97
CA LEU A 246 5.50 2.44 9.82
C LEU A 246 6.82 2.21 9.08
N ALA A 247 6.78 1.75 7.83
CA ALA A 247 7.99 1.43 7.09
C ALA A 247 8.93 2.65 6.93
N PRO A 248 8.46 3.85 6.53
CA PRO A 248 9.32 5.03 6.48
C PRO A 248 9.77 5.52 7.85
N HIS A 249 8.96 5.34 8.88
CA HIS A 249 9.33 5.70 10.24
C HIS A 249 10.53 4.86 10.72
N LEU A 250 10.44 3.54 10.57
CA LEU A 250 11.53 2.62 10.88
C LEU A 250 12.77 2.89 10.01
N ALA A 251 12.59 3.16 8.72
CA ALA A 251 13.68 3.47 7.81
C ALA A 251 14.47 4.71 8.27
N ARG A 252 13.77 5.78 8.68
CA ARG A 252 14.41 6.99 9.23
C ARG A 252 15.13 6.73 10.56
N ALA A 253 14.56 5.93 11.43
CA ALA A 253 15.18 5.55 12.69
C ALA A 253 16.48 4.74 12.48
N LEU A 254 16.53 3.90 11.43
CA LEU A 254 17.66 3.02 11.15
C LEU A 254 18.76 3.68 10.30
N ALA A 255 18.41 4.50 9.31
CA ALA A 255 19.33 5.02 8.30
C ALA A 255 19.37 6.56 8.19
N GLY A 256 18.66 7.28 9.07
CA GLY A 256 18.58 8.74 9.08
C GLY A 256 17.56 9.29 8.06
N PRO A 257 17.43 10.64 7.97
CA PRO A 257 16.31 11.27 7.28
C PRO A 257 16.46 11.39 5.76
N ARG A 258 17.63 11.10 5.18
CA ARG A 258 17.89 11.28 3.74
C ARG A 258 17.05 10.33 2.89
N HIS A 259 16.26 10.86 1.95
CA HIS A 259 15.38 10.08 1.10
C HIS A 259 16.12 9.06 0.21
N ALA A 260 17.38 9.30 -0.12
CA ALA A 260 18.21 8.31 -0.82
C ALA A 260 18.34 6.97 -0.07
N HIS A 261 18.23 6.97 1.26
CA HIS A 261 18.23 5.78 2.08
C HIS A 261 16.80 5.40 2.52
N VAL A 262 15.98 6.40 2.83
CA VAL A 262 14.62 6.19 3.34
C VAL A 262 13.71 5.52 2.31
N LEU A 263 13.72 5.96 1.04
CA LEU A 263 12.85 5.38 0.00
C LEU A 263 13.08 3.88 -0.18
N PRO A 264 14.32 3.43 -0.51
CA PRO A 264 14.52 2.02 -0.76
C PRO A 264 14.44 1.17 0.54
N LEU A 265 14.87 1.70 1.69
CA LEU A 265 14.75 0.96 2.95
C LEU A 265 13.28 0.84 3.40
N SER A 266 12.45 1.85 3.12
CA SER A 266 10.99 1.76 3.36
C SER A 266 10.32 0.71 2.48
N ALA A 267 10.78 0.55 1.24
CA ALA A 267 10.33 -0.53 0.36
C ALA A 267 10.63 -1.91 0.97
N LEU A 268 11.87 -2.13 1.40
CA LEU A 268 12.29 -3.37 2.05
C LEU A 268 11.49 -3.64 3.33
N LEU A 269 11.39 -2.66 4.21
CA LEU A 269 10.67 -2.80 5.47
C LEU A 269 9.16 -2.96 5.26
N GLY A 270 8.58 -2.30 4.27
CA GLY A 270 7.18 -2.49 3.89
C GLY A 270 6.89 -3.92 3.45
N ALA A 271 7.78 -4.51 2.64
CA ALA A 271 7.69 -5.92 2.25
C ALA A 271 7.80 -6.86 3.47
N VAL A 272 8.73 -6.60 4.39
CA VAL A 272 8.88 -7.37 5.64
C VAL A 272 7.62 -7.28 6.49
N LEU A 273 7.09 -6.08 6.70
CA LEU A 273 5.92 -5.86 7.56
C LEU A 273 4.67 -6.54 7.00
N LEU A 274 4.42 -6.39 5.70
CA LEU A 274 3.21 -6.96 5.09
C LEU A 274 3.28 -8.48 4.97
N LEU A 275 4.42 -9.04 4.53
CA LEU A 275 4.61 -10.48 4.47
C LEU A 275 4.59 -11.09 5.87
N GLY A 276 5.16 -10.40 6.87
CA GLY A 276 5.09 -10.81 8.27
C GLY A 276 3.67 -10.86 8.80
N ALA A 277 2.88 -9.82 8.54
CA ALA A 277 1.47 -9.75 8.95
C ALA A 277 0.65 -10.88 8.30
N ASP A 278 0.85 -11.14 7.01
CA ASP A 278 0.20 -12.24 6.30
C ASP A 278 0.59 -13.60 6.86
N THR A 279 1.88 -13.81 7.12
CA THR A 279 2.39 -15.08 7.67
C THR A 279 1.87 -15.34 9.08
N ILE A 280 1.82 -14.30 9.93
CA ILE A 280 1.25 -14.36 11.28
C ILE A 280 -0.26 -14.70 11.20
N GLY A 281 -1.01 -13.98 10.35
CA GLY A 281 -2.46 -14.19 10.22
C GLY A 281 -2.84 -15.61 9.80
N ARG A 282 -2.04 -16.23 8.93
CA ARG A 282 -2.23 -17.62 8.47
C ARG A 282 -1.75 -18.67 9.48
N GLY A 283 -0.63 -18.35 10.14
CA GLY A 283 0.05 -19.33 11.00
C GLY A 283 -0.57 -19.48 12.37
N LEU A 284 -1.08 -18.39 12.96
CA LEU A 284 -1.65 -18.43 14.31
C LEU A 284 -3.06 -19.04 14.36
N TRP A 285 -3.87 -18.83 13.31
CA TRP A 285 -5.24 -19.35 13.23
C TRP A 285 -5.50 -20.03 11.87
N PRO A 286 -4.96 -21.23 11.63
CA PRO A 286 -5.11 -21.90 10.34
C PRO A 286 -6.56 -22.19 9.93
N GLN A 287 -7.45 -22.40 10.91
CA GLN A 287 -8.87 -22.73 10.68
C GLN A 287 -9.73 -21.49 10.38
N ALA A 288 -9.28 -20.30 10.81
CA ALA A 288 -9.94 -19.01 10.57
C ALA A 288 -8.88 -17.94 10.35
N PRO A 289 -8.17 -17.94 9.20
CA PRO A 289 -7.02 -17.08 8.98
C PRO A 289 -7.42 -15.63 9.03
N LEU A 290 -6.65 -14.83 9.77
CA LEU A 290 -6.81 -13.38 9.80
C LEU A 290 -6.23 -12.77 8.53
N SER A 291 -6.92 -11.79 7.94
CA SER A 291 -6.38 -11.04 6.82
C SER A 291 -5.15 -10.22 7.24
N ALA A 292 -4.20 -10.03 6.31
CA ALA A 292 -3.04 -9.17 6.55
C ALA A 292 -3.45 -7.75 6.97
N ALA A 293 -4.57 -7.24 6.44
CA ALA A 293 -5.15 -5.96 6.81
C ALA A 293 -5.54 -5.90 8.29
N ALA A 294 -6.19 -6.95 8.82
CA ALA A 294 -6.55 -7.01 10.23
C ALA A 294 -5.31 -7.06 11.13
N VAL A 295 -4.32 -7.88 10.78
CA VAL A 295 -3.06 -8.00 11.55
C VAL A 295 -2.30 -6.67 11.56
N THR A 296 -2.17 -6.02 10.40
CA THR A 296 -1.48 -4.71 10.31
C THR A 296 -2.22 -3.63 11.09
N ALA A 297 -3.54 -3.64 11.12
CA ALA A 297 -4.34 -2.68 11.89
C ALA A 297 -4.18 -2.90 13.41
N VAL A 298 -4.27 -4.14 13.87
CA VAL A 298 -4.14 -4.50 15.30
C VAL A 298 -2.75 -4.15 15.84
N ILE A 299 -1.68 -4.37 15.06
CA ILE A 299 -0.31 -4.05 15.47
C ILE A 299 -0.01 -2.57 15.22
N GLY A 300 -0.43 -2.05 14.09
CA GLY A 300 -0.07 -0.72 13.61
C GLY A 300 -0.73 0.41 14.41
N ALA A 301 -2.00 0.27 14.79
CA ALA A 301 -2.71 1.33 15.50
C ALA A 301 -2.12 1.63 16.89
N PRO A 302 -1.83 0.64 17.78
CA PRO A 302 -1.18 0.90 19.05
C PRO A 302 0.23 1.49 18.88
N LEU A 303 1.00 0.96 17.93
CA LEU A 303 2.35 1.45 17.65
C LEU A 303 2.32 2.89 17.16
N PHE A 304 1.37 3.23 16.30
CA PHE A 304 1.16 4.59 15.82
C PHE A 304 0.80 5.56 16.96
N ILE A 305 -0.10 5.18 17.88
CA ILE A 305 -0.46 5.97 19.05
C ILE A 305 0.76 6.20 19.93
N TRP A 306 1.58 5.18 20.12
CA TRP A 306 2.81 5.30 20.91
C TRP A 306 3.82 6.27 20.27
N ILE A 307 4.05 6.17 18.94
CA ILE A 307 4.93 7.08 18.20
C ILE A 307 4.40 8.53 18.24
N ALA A 308 3.08 8.72 18.15
CA ALA A 308 2.47 10.04 18.20
C ALA A 308 2.64 10.72 19.56
N ARG A 309 2.62 9.96 20.65
CA ARG A 309 2.84 10.48 22.01
C ARG A 309 4.28 10.96 22.27
N GLY A 310 5.28 10.24 21.74
CA GLY A 310 6.70 10.55 21.99
C GLY A 310 7.23 11.82 21.30
N ARG A 311 6.38 12.58 20.59
CA ARG A 311 6.77 13.85 19.92
C ARG A 311 6.41 15.11 20.68
N HIS A 312 5.89 14.98 21.87
CA HIS A 312 5.53 16.11 22.74
C HIS A 312 6.58 16.39 23.84
N GLU A 313 7.72 15.67 23.82
CA GLU A 313 8.92 15.97 24.60
C GLU A 313 10.05 16.45 23.66
#